data_6e4cdb7022723a477882666b9081ac97
#
_entry.id   6e4cdb7022723a477882666b9081ac97
#
_cell.length_a   1.000
_cell.length_b   1.000
_cell.length_c   1.000
_cell.angle_alpha   90.00
_cell.angle_beta   90.00
_cell.angle_gamma   90.00
#
_symmetry.space_group_name_H-M   'P 1'
#
loop_
_entity.id
_entity.type
_entity.pdbx_description
1 polymer ?
#
loop_
_entity_poly.entity_id
_entity_poly.type
_entity_poly.pdbx_seq_one_letter_code
_entity_poly.pdbx_strand_id
1 'polypeptide(L)'
;MKGVDADTFKKELLKQSIDELGHAEKIARRMIQLGYVPPSTLEEILKFTTCGQLTMPENVTDYESFIEKILRAERCAIAKYNELIKKYRFKDQITYELFEDLLEDEVDDEETWESFLEQYRRRKI
;
A
#
# COMPACT_ATOMS: atom_id res chain seq x y z
N MET A 1 -15.50 -8.70 -20.88
CA MET A 1 -14.34 -8.37 -20.75
C MET A 1 -13.59 -9.46 -20.38
N LYS A 2 -12.82 -9.49 -20.39
CA LYS A 2 -12.01 -10.26 -20.56
C LYS A 2 -10.88 -9.84 -19.78
N GLY A 3 -10.36 -10.47 -18.87
CA GLY A 3 -9.32 -10.15 -17.99
C GLY A 3 -9.86 -9.35 -16.82
N VAL A 4 -9.16 -8.31 -16.45
CA VAL A 4 -9.58 -7.44 -15.35
C VAL A 4 -10.62 -6.47 -15.88
N ASP A 5 -11.88 -6.65 -15.49
CA ASP A 5 -12.93 -5.71 -15.82
C ASP A 5 -13.01 -4.60 -14.78
N ALA A 6 -13.78 -3.57 -15.08
CA ALA A 6 -13.92 -2.41 -14.21
C ALA A 6 -14.44 -2.78 -12.82
N ASP A 7 -15.38 -3.72 -12.75
CA ASP A 7 -15.95 -4.12 -11.46
C ASP A 7 -14.95 -4.86 -10.59
N THR A 8 -14.18 -5.78 -11.17
CA THR A 8 -13.14 -6.51 -10.46
C THR A 8 -12.06 -5.56 -9.97
N PHE A 9 -11.64 -4.61 -10.80
CA PHE A 9 -10.68 -3.59 -10.45
C PHE A 9 -11.17 -2.74 -9.27
N LYS A 10 -12.40 -2.25 -9.36
CA LYS A 10 -12.99 -1.41 -8.30
C LYS A 10 -13.12 -2.15 -6.98
N LYS A 11 -13.54 -3.41 -7.01
CA LYS A 11 -13.68 -4.22 -5.81
C LYS A 11 -12.34 -4.42 -5.12
N GLU A 12 -11.30 -4.73 -5.87
CA GLU A 12 -9.97 -4.92 -5.31
C GLU A 12 -9.42 -3.61 -4.75
N LEU A 13 -9.60 -2.51 -5.47
CA LEU A 13 -9.16 -1.20 -5.02
C LEU A 13 -9.83 -0.81 -3.71
N LEU A 14 -11.15 -1.02 -3.61
CA LEU A 14 -11.90 -0.73 -2.38
C LEU A 14 -11.44 -1.62 -1.23
N LYS A 15 -11.30 -2.91 -1.47
CA LYS A 15 -10.82 -3.87 -0.46
C LYS A 15 -9.46 -3.44 0.10
N GLN A 16 -8.52 -3.13 -0.78
CA GLN A 16 -7.18 -2.72 -0.35
C GLN A 16 -7.18 -1.37 0.36
N SER A 17 -8.06 -0.45 -0.05
CA SER A 17 -8.21 0.84 0.64
C SER A 17 -8.66 0.65 2.09
N ILE A 18 -9.58 -0.27 2.33
CA ILE A 18 -10.07 -0.60 3.67
C ILE A 18 -8.94 -1.25 4.49
N ASP A 19 -8.20 -2.17 3.88
CA ASP A 19 -7.06 -2.83 4.53
C ASP A 19 -5.99 -1.81 4.92
N GLU A 20 -5.68 -0.86 4.04
CA GLU A 20 -4.70 0.20 4.31
C GLU A 20 -5.12 1.10 5.47
N LEU A 21 -6.41 1.39 5.59
CA LEU A 21 -6.93 2.14 6.73
C LEU A 21 -6.69 1.38 8.03
N GLY A 22 -6.90 0.07 8.02
CA GLY A 22 -6.60 -0.81 9.15
C GLY A 22 -5.11 -0.81 9.51
N HIS A 23 -4.22 -0.81 8.50
CA HIS A 23 -2.78 -0.70 8.70
C HIS A 23 -2.43 0.63 9.39
N ALA A 24 -3.02 1.73 8.93
CA ALA A 24 -2.78 3.05 9.52
C ALA A 24 -3.22 3.09 10.98
N GLU A 25 -4.36 2.46 11.31
CA GLU A 25 -4.83 2.37 12.69
C GLU A 25 -3.87 1.60 13.58
N LYS A 26 -3.34 0.48 13.10
CA LYS A 26 -2.37 -0.33 13.86
C LYS A 26 -1.08 0.44 14.13
N ILE A 27 -0.58 1.15 13.13
CA ILE A 27 0.63 1.97 13.27
C ILE A 27 0.38 3.11 14.27
N ALA A 28 -0.73 3.81 14.12
CA ALA A 28 -1.09 4.91 15.02
C ALA A 28 -1.22 4.43 16.47
N ARG A 29 -1.84 3.28 16.68
CA ARG A 29 -1.98 2.66 18.00
C ARG A 29 -0.62 2.36 18.60
N ARG A 30 0.30 1.80 17.81
CA ARG A 30 1.65 1.50 18.29
C ARG A 30 2.41 2.78 18.64
N MET A 31 2.28 3.82 17.84
CA MET A 31 2.88 5.12 18.13
C MET A 31 2.42 5.66 19.48
N ILE A 32 1.11 5.59 19.74
CA ILE A 32 0.54 6.03 21.03
C ILE A 32 1.11 5.19 22.18
N GLN A 33 1.21 3.88 22.02
CA GLN A 33 1.80 3.01 23.04
C GLN A 33 3.23 3.40 23.37
N LEU A 34 3.97 3.88 22.37
CA LEU A 34 5.37 4.30 22.53
C LEU A 34 5.51 5.76 23.00
N GLY A 35 4.41 6.47 23.21
CA GLY A 35 4.41 7.85 23.69
C GLY A 35 4.46 8.91 22.59
N TYR A 36 4.25 8.53 21.34
CA TYR A 36 4.23 9.47 20.23
C TYR A 36 2.80 9.89 19.89
N VAL A 37 2.67 11.04 19.25
CA VAL A 37 1.38 11.53 18.75
C VAL A 37 1.34 11.28 17.25
N PRO A 38 0.45 10.40 16.76
CA PRO A 38 0.35 10.16 15.32
C PRO A 38 -0.25 11.37 14.60
N PRO A 39 0.04 11.53 13.30
CA PRO A 39 -0.58 12.58 12.49
C PRO A 39 -2.10 12.44 12.54
N SER A 40 -2.81 13.54 12.73
CA SER A 40 -4.27 13.54 12.84
C SER A 40 -4.98 14.27 11.72
N THR A 41 -4.25 14.95 10.86
CA THR A 41 -4.80 15.67 9.71
C THR A 41 -4.16 15.20 8.43
N LEU A 42 -4.88 15.36 7.32
CA LEU A 42 -4.33 15.03 6.00
C LEU A 42 -3.06 15.84 5.70
N GLU A 43 -3.06 17.12 6.10
CA GLU A 43 -1.90 17.99 5.91
C GLU A 43 -0.66 17.45 6.62
N GLU A 44 -0.81 17.00 7.88
CA GLU A 44 0.30 16.39 8.63
C GLU A 44 0.78 15.11 7.97
N ILE A 45 -0.15 14.26 7.51
CA ILE A 45 0.19 13.00 6.83
C ILE A 45 1.00 13.28 5.58
N LEU A 46 0.57 14.23 4.76
CA LEU A 46 1.26 14.58 3.52
C LEU A 46 2.66 15.14 3.77
N LYS A 47 2.83 15.88 4.86
CA LYS A 47 4.12 16.44 5.24
C LYS A 47 5.15 15.36 5.54
N PHE A 48 4.74 14.25 6.12
CA PHE A 48 5.65 13.19 6.55
C PHE A 48 5.74 12.00 5.60
N THR A 49 4.94 11.97 4.53
CA THR A 49 5.02 10.85 3.58
C THR A 49 6.31 10.92 2.76
N THR A 50 6.95 9.79 2.59
CA THR A 50 8.19 9.68 1.81
C THR A 50 7.99 8.92 0.50
N CYS A 51 6.82 8.32 0.30
CA CYS A 51 6.51 7.57 -0.92
C CYS A 51 5.78 8.40 -1.96
N GLY A 52 5.52 9.68 -1.66
CA GLY A 52 4.78 10.54 -2.56
C GLY A 52 3.28 10.25 -2.56
N GLN A 53 2.57 10.93 -3.44
CA GLN A 53 1.13 10.76 -3.58
C GLN A 53 0.82 9.97 -4.84
N LEU A 54 -0.21 9.14 -4.76
CA LEU A 54 -0.75 8.49 -5.92
C LEU A 54 -1.62 9.51 -6.67
N THR A 55 -1.27 9.79 -7.92
CA THR A 55 -2.05 10.71 -8.76
C THR A 55 -2.88 9.92 -9.75
N MET A 56 -4.08 10.43 -10.03
CA MET A 56 -4.95 9.80 -11.03
C MET A 56 -4.34 9.95 -12.42
N PRO A 57 -4.49 8.94 -13.30
CA PRO A 57 -4.07 9.07 -14.69
C PRO A 57 -4.97 10.09 -15.41
N GLU A 58 -4.45 10.71 -16.46
CA GLU A 58 -5.23 11.66 -17.26
C GLU A 58 -6.48 11.01 -17.84
N ASN A 59 -6.36 9.77 -18.28
CA ASN A 59 -7.49 8.99 -18.77
C ASN A 59 -7.91 7.98 -17.71
N VAL A 60 -9.12 8.14 -17.17
CA VAL A 60 -9.65 7.29 -16.11
C VAL A 60 -9.88 5.84 -16.54
N THR A 61 -9.85 5.56 -17.83
CA THR A 61 -9.95 4.20 -18.37
C THR A 61 -8.58 3.56 -18.61
N ASP A 62 -7.51 4.28 -18.36
CA ASP A 62 -6.14 3.75 -18.50
C ASP A 62 -5.76 2.97 -17.25
N TYR A 63 -6.30 1.77 -17.14
CA TYR A 63 -6.06 0.89 -16.02
C TYR A 63 -4.61 0.43 -15.92
N GLU A 64 -3.94 0.26 -17.06
CA GLU A 64 -2.53 -0.11 -17.07
C GLU A 64 -1.67 0.92 -16.36
N SER A 65 -1.85 2.19 -16.71
CA SER A 65 -1.12 3.29 -16.08
C SER A 65 -1.44 3.40 -14.59
N PHE A 66 -2.71 3.23 -14.23
CA PHE A 66 -3.13 3.29 -12.85
C PHE A 66 -2.49 2.17 -12.03
N ILE A 67 -2.52 0.94 -12.54
CA ILE A 67 -1.94 -0.22 -11.87
C ILE A 67 -0.42 -0.04 -11.69
N GLU A 68 0.26 0.49 -12.70
CA GLU A 68 1.69 0.77 -12.59
C GLU A 68 1.99 1.77 -11.47
N LYS A 69 1.15 2.79 -11.30
CA LYS A 69 1.28 3.77 -10.23
C LYS A 69 1.05 3.13 -8.86
N ILE A 70 0.03 2.28 -8.75
CA ILE A 70 -0.25 1.55 -7.52
C ILE A 70 0.94 0.66 -7.16
N LEU A 71 1.50 -0.06 -8.13
CA LEU A 71 2.65 -0.92 -7.91
C LEU A 71 3.87 -0.15 -7.40
N ARG A 72 4.11 1.04 -7.94
CA ARG A 72 5.20 1.88 -7.43
C ARG A 72 4.99 2.28 -5.98
N ALA A 73 3.74 2.62 -5.62
CA ALA A 73 3.41 2.95 -4.23
C ALA A 73 3.57 1.75 -3.30
N GLU A 74 3.11 0.57 -3.73
CA GLU A 74 3.27 -0.67 -2.95
C GLU A 74 4.75 -1.00 -2.73
N ARG A 75 5.56 -0.90 -3.76
CA ARG A 75 7.00 -1.18 -3.69
C ARG A 75 7.73 -0.20 -2.79
N CYS A 76 7.31 1.07 -2.79
CA CYS A 76 7.84 2.05 -1.85
C CYS A 76 7.50 1.67 -0.41
N ALA A 77 6.26 1.29 -0.15
CA ALA A 77 5.82 0.85 1.18
C ALA A 77 6.59 -0.40 1.64
N ILE A 78 6.76 -1.37 0.74
CA ILE A 78 7.52 -2.59 1.02
C ILE A 78 8.95 -2.25 1.43
N ALA A 79 9.61 -1.36 0.69
CA ALA A 79 10.97 -0.92 1.02
C ALA A 79 11.03 -0.25 2.40
N LYS A 80 10.04 0.59 2.73
CA LYS A 80 9.97 1.25 4.03
C LYS A 80 9.75 0.27 5.17
N TYR A 81 8.86 -0.69 5.00
CA TYR A 81 8.63 -1.71 6.03
C TYR A 81 9.87 -2.57 6.23
N ASN A 82 10.59 -2.92 5.18
CA ASN A 82 11.86 -3.64 5.29
C ASN A 82 12.90 -2.85 6.09
N GLU A 83 13.00 -1.55 5.88
CA GLU A 83 13.89 -0.68 6.66
C GLU A 83 13.51 -0.68 8.14
N LEU A 84 12.20 -0.57 8.43
CA LEU A 84 11.70 -0.54 9.80
C LEU A 84 11.90 -1.88 10.52
N ILE A 85 11.71 -2.99 9.81
CA ILE A 85 11.94 -4.34 10.33
C ILE A 85 13.39 -4.48 10.77
N LYS A 86 14.33 -4.05 9.93
CA LYS A 86 15.77 -4.09 10.26
C LYS A 86 16.09 -3.20 11.45
N LYS A 87 15.47 -2.03 11.53
CA LYS A 87 15.70 -1.08 12.60
C LYS A 87 15.25 -1.61 13.96
N TYR A 88 14.11 -2.26 14.01
CA TYR A 88 13.51 -2.70 15.28
C TYR A 88 13.81 -4.15 15.65
N ARG A 89 14.41 -4.91 14.77
CA ARG A 89 14.82 -6.28 15.06
C ARG A 89 15.77 -6.29 16.26
N PHE A 90 15.46 -7.16 17.23
CA PHE A 90 16.19 -7.29 18.49
C PHE A 90 16.10 -6.08 19.43
N LYS A 91 15.34 -5.05 19.06
CA LYS A 91 15.18 -3.84 19.89
C LYS A 91 13.77 -3.71 20.45
N ASP A 92 12.76 -3.95 19.61
CA ASP A 92 11.35 -3.81 19.97
C ASP A 92 10.57 -4.90 19.26
N GLN A 93 10.34 -5.99 19.95
CA GLN A 93 9.69 -7.17 19.34
C GLN A 93 8.27 -6.88 18.86
N ILE A 94 7.52 -6.07 19.59
CA ILE A 94 6.13 -5.76 19.23
C ILE A 94 6.09 -4.94 17.94
N THR A 95 6.94 -3.92 17.84
CA THR A 95 7.04 -3.09 16.63
C THR A 95 7.57 -3.92 15.44
N TYR A 96 8.55 -4.78 15.68
CA TYR A 96 9.10 -5.66 14.66
C TYR A 96 8.02 -6.56 14.08
N GLU A 97 7.25 -7.24 14.93
CA GLU A 97 6.16 -8.12 14.48
C GLU A 97 5.07 -7.37 13.75
N LEU A 98 4.73 -6.17 14.21
CA LEU A 98 3.75 -5.32 13.53
C LEU A 98 4.17 -5.08 12.08
N PHE A 99 5.41 -4.65 11.86
CA PHE A 99 5.87 -4.35 10.50
C PHE A 99 6.06 -5.60 9.65
N GLU A 100 6.38 -6.75 10.24
CA GLU A 100 6.40 -8.01 9.50
C GLU A 100 5.01 -8.36 8.97
N ASP A 101 3.99 -8.22 9.80
CA ASP A 101 2.61 -8.50 9.39
C ASP A 101 2.14 -7.54 8.30
N LEU A 102 2.46 -6.26 8.43
CA LEU A 102 2.10 -5.27 7.42
C LEU A 102 2.84 -5.51 6.10
N LEU A 103 4.11 -5.91 6.19
CA LEU A 103 4.90 -6.23 5.00
C LEU A 103 4.30 -7.40 4.23
N GLU A 104 3.86 -8.44 4.92
CA GLU A 104 3.23 -9.59 4.30
C GLU A 104 1.99 -9.18 3.51
N ASP A 105 1.15 -8.33 4.10
CA ASP A 105 -0.05 -7.82 3.42
C ASP A 105 0.30 -7.01 2.17
N GLU A 106 1.33 -6.16 2.25
CA GLU A 106 1.75 -5.35 1.11
C GLU A 106 2.31 -6.20 -0.03
N VAL A 107 3.03 -7.26 0.31
CA VAL A 107 3.57 -8.19 -0.70
C VAL A 107 2.43 -8.95 -1.39
N ASP A 108 1.42 -9.34 -0.64
CA ASP A 108 0.23 -9.98 -1.22
C ASP A 108 -0.51 -9.02 -2.16
N ASP A 109 -0.64 -7.76 -1.77
CA ASP A 109 -1.27 -6.73 -2.61
C ASP A 109 -0.45 -6.48 -3.88
N GLU A 110 0.86 -6.42 -3.77
CA GLU A 110 1.75 -6.29 -4.92
C GLU A 110 1.52 -7.43 -5.92
N GLU A 111 1.46 -8.66 -5.43
CA GLU A 111 1.23 -9.82 -6.27
C GLU A 111 -0.11 -9.73 -7.01
N THR A 112 -1.14 -9.29 -6.32
CA THR A 112 -2.47 -9.11 -6.93
C THR A 112 -2.42 -8.10 -8.06
N TRP A 113 -1.80 -6.94 -7.85
CA TRP A 113 -1.70 -5.90 -8.87
C TRP A 113 -0.81 -6.33 -10.03
N GLU A 114 0.27 -7.06 -9.78
CA GLU A 114 1.10 -7.62 -10.85
C GLU A 114 0.30 -8.57 -11.73
N SER A 115 -0.52 -9.42 -11.11
CA SER A 115 -1.39 -10.35 -11.82
C SER A 115 -2.40 -9.59 -12.69
N PHE A 116 -3.01 -8.53 -12.16
CA PHE A 116 -3.93 -7.69 -12.93
C PHE A 116 -3.24 -7.04 -14.12
N LEU A 117 -2.05 -6.51 -13.91
CA LEU A 117 -1.27 -5.86 -14.97
C LEU A 117 -0.94 -6.84 -16.08
N GLU A 118 -0.53 -8.04 -15.72
CA GLU A 118 -0.23 -9.10 -16.69
C GLU A 118 -1.46 -9.47 -17.52
N GLN A 119 -2.59 -9.67 -16.84
CA GLN A 119 -3.85 -9.99 -17.52
C GLN A 119 -4.27 -8.86 -18.46
N TYR A 120 -4.12 -7.62 -18.03
CA TYR A 120 -4.45 -6.46 -18.85
C TYR A 120 -3.57 -6.38 -20.09
N ARG A 121 -2.27 -6.59 -19.94
CA ARG A 121 -1.31 -6.55 -21.05
C ARG A 121 -1.54 -7.65 -22.07
N ARG A 122 -1.89 -8.85 -21.64
CA ARG A 122 -2.22 -9.94 -22.54
C ARG A 122 -3.39 -9.62 -23.45
N ARG A 123 -4.30 -8.78 -22.97
CA ARG A 123 -5.48 -8.48 -23.73
C ARG A 123 -5.31 -7.40 -24.76
N LYS A 124 -4.27 -6.64 -24.64
CA LYS A 124 -3.93 -5.61 -25.61
C LYS A 124 -3.43 -6.17 -26.93
N ILE A 125 -3.04 -7.41 -26.95
CA ILE A 125 -2.44 -8.04 -28.14
C ILE A 125 -3.51 -8.52 -29.12
#